data_243f4022fad4555d2b8090409ff2fffb
#
_entry.id   243f4022fad4555d2b8090409ff2fffb
#
_cell.length_a   1.000
_cell.length_b   1.000
_cell.length_c   1.000
_cell.angle_alpha   90.00
_cell.angle_beta   90.00
_cell.angle_gamma   90.00
#
_symmetry.space_group_name_H-M   'P 1'
#
loop_
_entity.id
_entity.type
_entity.pdbx_description
1 polymer ?
#
loop_
_entity_poly.entity_id
_entity_poly.type
_entity_poly.pdbx_seq_one_letter_code
_entity_poly.pdbx_strand_id
1 'polypeptide(L)'
;RSGHAPGRPSLLTIVPTHSLELVESIAAQDAIAARRVEPRLSPRKPLDVLVQHLVTVALGGGFRPDALRVEIASCFAYRDLSDQEWEWALAFVRHGGSSLGAYPDYHRAVPDQDGIWRVPSQQLARRHRMGVGTIVSDASMALKFWSKGGGGRSLGSVEESFIARLKPGDHLLFGGRLLQLVRVHEMTAYVRPASGRKPAVPRWNGGRMPLSSELSDAIVARLDAAAHGHFDGPEMRLIRPLLEIQARWSALPTQTTLLAESMRSREGWHLFLYPYAGRNVHLGLASLLAWRFAQHQPHTFSIAVNDYGFELLSATEID
;
A
#
# COMPACT_ATOMS: atom_id res chain seq x y z
N ARG A 1 14.62 13.27 8.21
CA ARG A 1 15.64 12.62 7.35
C ARG A 1 16.99 13.25 7.63
N SER A 2 17.92 12.50 8.23
CA SER A 2 19.30 12.93 8.47
C SER A 2 20.25 11.96 7.77
N GLY A 3 21.45 12.43 7.43
CA GLY A 3 22.49 11.57 6.86
C GLY A 3 22.41 11.30 5.36
N HIS A 4 21.76 12.18 4.56
CA HIS A 4 21.74 12.04 3.10
C HIS A 4 22.98 12.57 2.38
N ALA A 5 23.95 13.13 3.13
CA ALA A 5 25.22 13.54 2.53
C ALA A 5 26.18 12.34 2.47
N PRO A 6 26.95 12.19 1.36
CA PRO A 6 27.95 11.13 1.25
C PRO A 6 28.90 11.10 2.45
N GLY A 7 29.16 9.91 2.98
CA GLY A 7 30.07 9.70 4.11
C GLY A 7 29.50 10.05 5.50
N ARG A 8 28.23 10.46 5.61
CA ARG A 8 27.59 10.66 6.90
C ARG A 8 26.67 9.49 7.27
N PRO A 9 26.62 9.05 8.54
CA PRO A 9 25.69 8.01 8.97
C PRO A 9 24.24 8.51 8.87
N SER A 10 23.35 7.66 8.42
CA SER A 10 21.92 7.91 8.47
C SER A 10 21.42 7.68 9.89
N LEU A 11 20.66 8.64 10.43
CA LEU A 11 20.03 8.52 11.74
C LEU A 11 18.51 8.34 11.54
N LEU A 12 17.97 7.28 12.12
CA LEU A 12 16.55 6.96 12.13
C LEU A 12 16.06 6.87 13.58
N THR A 13 14.98 7.59 13.88
CA THR A 13 14.26 7.44 15.15
C THR A 13 12.93 6.75 14.85
N ILE A 14 12.70 5.59 15.47
CA ILE A 14 11.44 4.86 15.38
C ILE A 14 10.58 5.27 16.59
N VAL A 15 9.32 5.63 16.32
CA VAL A 15 8.34 5.97 17.34
C VAL A 15 7.19 4.95 17.24
N PRO A 16 7.18 3.90 18.06
CA PRO A 16 6.16 2.87 18.03
C PRO A 16 4.76 3.44 18.34
N THR A 17 3.76 3.04 17.56
CA THR A 17 2.36 3.42 17.76
C THR A 17 1.52 2.29 18.37
N HIS A 18 2.04 1.08 18.32
CA HIS A 18 1.46 -0.11 18.98
C HIS A 18 2.57 -1.08 19.46
N SER A 19 2.17 -2.03 20.30
CA SER A 19 3.11 -2.88 21.02
C SER A 19 4.01 -3.74 20.14
N LEU A 20 3.51 -4.27 19.00
CA LEU A 20 4.32 -5.11 18.11
C LEU A 20 5.41 -4.31 17.38
N GLU A 21 5.22 -3.00 17.18
CA GLU A 21 6.29 -2.14 16.62
C GLU A 21 7.50 -2.01 17.54
N LEU A 22 7.38 -2.35 18.82
CA LEU A 22 8.54 -2.50 19.73
C LEU A 22 9.40 -3.69 19.29
N VAL A 23 8.76 -4.81 18.95
CA VAL A 23 9.48 -6.00 18.44
C VAL A 23 10.11 -5.70 17.07
N GLU A 24 9.38 -5.01 16.18
CA GLU A 24 9.95 -4.58 14.91
C GLU A 24 11.16 -3.66 15.10
N SER A 25 11.09 -2.74 16.06
CA SER A 25 12.15 -1.78 16.31
C SER A 25 13.45 -2.47 16.73
N ILE A 26 13.38 -3.42 17.66
CA ILE A 26 14.57 -4.16 18.09
C ILE A 26 15.02 -5.17 17.02
N ALA A 27 14.09 -5.80 16.30
CA ALA A 27 14.43 -6.68 15.19
C ALA A 27 15.15 -5.95 14.06
N ALA A 28 14.76 -4.71 13.76
CA ALA A 28 15.46 -3.86 12.81
C ALA A 28 16.88 -3.52 13.27
N GLN A 29 17.08 -3.23 14.57
CA GLN A 29 18.41 -3.00 15.14
C GLN A 29 19.29 -4.26 14.99
N ASP A 30 18.74 -5.45 15.27
CA ASP A 30 19.46 -6.72 15.11
C ASP A 30 19.85 -6.98 13.64
N ALA A 31 18.92 -6.76 12.72
CA ALA A 31 19.18 -6.93 11.30
C ALA A 31 20.29 -5.98 10.80
N ILE A 32 20.27 -4.72 11.24
CA ILE A 32 21.32 -3.74 10.94
C ILE A 32 22.67 -4.18 11.53
N ALA A 33 22.70 -4.60 12.79
CA ALA A 33 23.91 -5.05 13.46
C ALA A 33 24.51 -6.29 12.78
N ALA A 34 23.65 -7.20 12.33
CA ALA A 34 24.02 -8.39 11.57
C ALA A 34 24.31 -8.11 10.09
N ARG A 35 24.18 -6.86 9.61
CA ARG A 35 24.31 -6.47 8.20
C ARG A 35 23.35 -7.23 7.27
N ARG A 36 22.21 -7.65 7.78
CA ARG A 36 21.14 -8.28 7.03
C ARG A 36 20.24 -7.18 6.47
N VAL A 37 20.49 -6.83 5.21
CA VAL A 37 19.76 -5.78 4.49
C VAL A 37 18.99 -6.42 3.34
N GLU A 38 17.78 -5.96 3.11
CA GLU A 38 16.94 -6.43 2.03
C GLU A 38 17.64 -6.33 0.66
N PRO A 39 17.82 -7.44 -0.06
CA PRO A 39 18.35 -7.40 -1.41
C PRO A 39 17.31 -6.82 -2.36
N ARG A 40 17.67 -5.78 -3.09
CA ARG A 40 16.81 -5.20 -4.13
C ARG A 40 17.21 -5.76 -5.48
N LEU A 41 16.36 -6.64 -5.99
CA LEU A 41 16.45 -7.06 -7.37
C LEU A 41 15.92 -5.94 -8.28
N SER A 42 16.71 -5.57 -9.28
CA SER A 42 16.24 -4.63 -10.30
C SER A 42 15.04 -5.24 -11.03
N PRO A 43 13.87 -4.56 -11.06
CA PRO A 43 12.71 -5.06 -11.75
C PRO A 43 13.03 -5.24 -13.25
N ARG A 44 12.50 -6.31 -13.84
CA ARG A 44 12.55 -6.53 -15.27
C ARG A 44 11.26 -6.11 -15.91
N LYS A 45 11.35 -5.32 -16.98
CA LYS A 45 10.23 -4.83 -17.77
C LYS A 45 9.09 -4.21 -16.92
N PRO A 46 9.36 -3.24 -16.02
CA PRO A 46 8.31 -2.58 -15.26
C PRO A 46 7.48 -1.70 -16.20
N LEU A 47 6.39 -2.25 -16.77
CA LEU A 47 5.59 -1.58 -17.80
C LEU A 47 4.88 -0.32 -17.27
N ASP A 48 4.56 -0.25 -16.00
CA ASP A 48 4.04 0.93 -15.31
C ASP A 48 5.03 2.10 -15.32
N VAL A 49 6.30 1.81 -15.06
CA VAL A 49 7.39 2.80 -15.17
C VAL A 49 7.60 3.21 -16.63
N LEU A 50 7.53 2.25 -17.57
CA LEU A 50 7.67 2.53 -19.00
C LEU A 50 6.59 3.51 -19.48
N VAL A 51 5.32 3.26 -19.19
CA VAL A 51 4.23 4.15 -19.62
C VAL A 51 4.33 5.53 -18.96
N GLN A 52 4.79 5.61 -17.71
CA GLN A 52 5.07 6.90 -17.06
C GLN A 52 6.22 7.65 -17.75
N HIS A 53 7.29 6.92 -18.12
CA HIS A 53 8.44 7.49 -18.84
C HIS A 53 8.03 8.01 -20.21
N LEU A 54 7.24 7.26 -21.00
CA LEU A 54 6.72 7.70 -22.29
C LEU A 54 6.01 9.06 -22.21
N VAL A 55 5.14 9.22 -21.19
CA VAL A 55 4.45 10.52 -20.96
C VAL A 55 5.44 11.61 -20.55
N THR A 56 6.48 11.28 -19.77
CA THR A 56 7.52 12.22 -19.36
C THR A 56 8.31 12.74 -20.57
N VAL A 57 8.72 11.85 -21.47
CA VAL A 57 9.43 12.23 -22.71
C VAL A 57 8.53 13.02 -23.65
N ALA A 58 7.26 12.59 -23.80
CA ALA A 58 6.26 13.33 -24.57
C ALA A 58 6.08 14.78 -24.08
N LEU A 59 6.21 14.98 -22.77
CA LEU A 59 6.13 16.29 -22.12
C LEU A 59 7.41 17.12 -22.28
N GLY A 60 8.57 16.47 -22.40
CA GLY A 60 9.89 17.08 -22.53
C GLY A 60 10.24 17.59 -23.94
N GLY A 61 9.35 17.42 -24.90
CA GLY A 61 9.57 17.85 -26.29
C GLY A 61 8.98 16.89 -27.33
N GLY A 62 8.49 15.74 -26.87
CA GLY A 62 7.95 14.70 -27.73
C GLY A 62 8.99 13.66 -28.12
N PHE A 63 8.51 12.55 -28.71
CA PHE A 63 9.36 11.47 -29.17
C PHE A 63 8.81 10.80 -30.43
N ARG A 64 9.70 10.18 -31.19
CA ARG A 64 9.37 9.21 -32.26
C ARG A 64 9.47 7.81 -31.66
N PRO A 65 8.44 6.95 -31.80
CA PRO A 65 8.41 5.62 -31.17
C PRO A 65 9.63 4.76 -31.47
N ASP A 66 10.06 4.72 -32.74
CA ASP A 66 11.18 3.86 -33.16
C ASP A 66 12.50 4.30 -32.51
N ALA A 67 12.77 5.60 -32.50
CA ALA A 67 14.00 6.14 -31.90
C ALA A 67 14.02 5.91 -30.38
N LEU A 68 12.89 6.18 -29.68
CA LEU A 68 12.79 6.02 -28.24
C LEU A 68 12.84 4.53 -27.85
N ARG A 69 12.32 3.63 -28.68
CA ARG A 69 12.42 2.19 -28.45
C ARG A 69 13.86 1.72 -28.39
N VAL A 70 14.71 2.16 -29.32
CA VAL A 70 16.13 1.81 -29.34
C VAL A 70 16.82 2.28 -28.06
N GLU A 71 16.54 3.50 -27.62
CA GLU A 71 17.06 4.04 -26.37
C GLU A 71 16.62 3.20 -25.16
N ILE A 72 15.31 2.90 -25.03
CA ILE A 72 14.76 2.12 -23.92
C ILE A 72 15.33 0.69 -23.92
N ALA A 73 15.46 0.04 -25.07
CA ALA A 73 16.02 -1.30 -25.17
C ALA A 73 17.52 -1.36 -24.76
N SER A 74 18.24 -0.25 -24.79
CA SER A 74 19.60 -0.18 -24.27
C SER A 74 19.69 -0.26 -22.75
N CYS A 75 18.59 0.02 -22.03
CA CYS A 75 18.52 -0.06 -20.58
C CYS A 75 18.44 -1.51 -20.11
N PHE A 76 19.11 -1.82 -19.00
CA PHE A 76 19.09 -3.17 -18.40
C PHE A 76 17.68 -3.70 -18.15
N ALA A 77 16.77 -2.85 -17.66
CA ALA A 77 15.41 -3.24 -17.30
C ALA A 77 14.55 -3.64 -18.53
N TYR A 78 14.83 -3.08 -19.71
CA TYR A 78 13.99 -3.23 -20.90
C TYR A 78 14.67 -3.92 -22.08
N ARG A 79 15.88 -4.45 -21.91
CA ARG A 79 16.62 -5.13 -23.00
C ARG A 79 15.84 -6.30 -23.62
N ASP A 80 14.96 -6.92 -22.84
CA ASP A 80 14.15 -8.06 -23.28
C ASP A 80 12.69 -7.63 -23.60
N LEU A 81 12.44 -6.32 -23.83
CA LEU A 81 11.12 -5.78 -24.15
C LEU A 81 10.69 -6.27 -25.54
N SER A 82 9.57 -7.01 -25.59
CA SER A 82 8.99 -7.51 -26.84
C SER A 82 8.28 -6.42 -27.63
N ASP A 83 8.06 -6.69 -28.92
CA ASP A 83 7.29 -5.83 -29.81
C ASP A 83 5.87 -5.64 -29.29
N GLN A 84 5.25 -6.72 -28.83
CA GLN A 84 3.89 -6.71 -28.30
C GLN A 84 3.79 -5.85 -27.02
N GLU A 85 4.76 -5.92 -26.10
CA GLU A 85 4.78 -5.10 -24.89
C GLU A 85 5.01 -3.61 -25.23
N TRP A 86 5.85 -3.33 -26.22
CA TRP A 86 6.07 -1.96 -26.71
C TRP A 86 4.80 -1.36 -27.32
N GLU A 87 4.16 -2.07 -28.25
CA GLU A 87 2.89 -1.65 -28.87
C GLU A 87 1.79 -1.48 -27.83
N TRP A 88 1.73 -2.38 -26.85
CA TRP A 88 0.80 -2.24 -25.73
C TRP A 88 1.06 -0.95 -24.94
N ALA A 89 2.33 -0.62 -24.62
CA ALA A 89 2.67 0.59 -23.87
C ALA A 89 2.30 1.86 -24.65
N LEU A 90 2.54 1.89 -25.97
CA LEU A 90 2.11 2.98 -26.85
C LEU A 90 0.59 3.12 -26.89
N ALA A 91 -0.13 2.02 -27.09
CA ALA A 91 -1.60 2.01 -27.09
C ALA A 91 -2.15 2.49 -25.73
N PHE A 92 -1.53 2.07 -24.63
CA PHE A 92 -1.95 2.45 -23.28
C PHE A 92 -1.81 3.97 -23.03
N VAL A 93 -0.69 4.59 -23.41
CA VAL A 93 -0.53 6.05 -23.25
C VAL A 93 -1.41 6.84 -24.20
N ARG A 94 -1.77 6.24 -25.35
CA ARG A 94 -2.63 6.87 -26.35
C ARG A 94 -4.11 6.82 -26.00
N HIS A 95 -4.60 5.69 -25.44
CA HIS A 95 -6.03 5.42 -25.24
C HIS A 95 -6.42 5.08 -23.81
N GLY A 96 -5.47 4.82 -22.91
CA GLY A 96 -5.76 4.41 -21.54
C GLY A 96 -6.25 2.95 -21.39
N GLY A 97 -6.14 2.14 -22.46
CA GLY A 97 -6.70 0.78 -22.53
C GLY A 97 -8.05 0.73 -23.27
N SER A 98 -8.52 -0.48 -23.57
CA SER A 98 -9.70 -0.70 -24.41
C SER A 98 -11.01 -0.11 -23.87
N SER A 99 -11.18 -0.10 -22.55
CA SER A 99 -12.38 0.44 -21.89
C SER A 99 -12.38 1.95 -21.69
N LEU A 100 -11.23 2.62 -21.82
CA LEU A 100 -11.08 4.04 -21.52
C LEU A 100 -10.87 4.91 -22.77
N GLY A 101 -10.82 4.30 -23.95
CA GLY A 101 -10.53 4.99 -25.21
C GLY A 101 -11.51 6.10 -25.59
N ALA A 102 -12.74 6.09 -25.06
CA ALA A 102 -13.73 7.14 -25.29
C ALA A 102 -13.52 8.40 -24.42
N TYR A 103 -12.61 8.34 -23.43
CA TYR A 103 -12.40 9.43 -22.50
C TYR A 103 -11.10 10.20 -22.81
N PRO A 104 -11.16 11.47 -23.26
CA PRO A 104 -9.99 12.27 -23.64
C PRO A 104 -8.94 12.41 -22.52
N ASP A 105 -9.35 12.37 -21.26
CA ASP A 105 -8.46 12.47 -20.08
C ASP A 105 -7.44 11.35 -19.98
N TYR A 106 -7.66 10.24 -20.67
CA TYR A 106 -6.74 9.10 -20.71
C TYR A 106 -5.83 9.10 -21.95
N HIS A 107 -6.03 10.02 -22.90
CA HIS A 107 -5.14 10.24 -24.03
C HIS A 107 -3.92 11.06 -23.58
N ARG A 108 -2.94 10.42 -22.96
CA ARG A 108 -1.83 11.09 -22.29
C ARG A 108 -0.70 11.49 -23.22
N ALA A 109 -0.46 10.72 -24.26
CA ALA A 109 0.49 11.04 -25.32
C ALA A 109 -0.08 10.62 -26.67
N VAL A 110 -0.14 11.52 -27.63
CA VAL A 110 -0.71 11.30 -28.95
C VAL A 110 0.25 11.80 -30.03
N PRO A 111 0.33 11.16 -31.22
CA PRO A 111 1.13 11.63 -32.33
C PRO A 111 0.54 12.94 -32.91
N ASP A 112 1.41 13.88 -33.20
CA ASP A 112 1.10 15.06 -34.02
C ASP A 112 1.19 14.76 -35.53
N GLN A 113 1.05 15.79 -36.37
CA GLN A 113 1.08 15.65 -37.83
C GLN A 113 2.41 15.12 -38.37
N ASP A 114 3.50 15.32 -37.63
CA ASP A 114 4.85 14.86 -37.96
C ASP A 114 5.19 13.48 -37.38
N GLY A 115 4.21 12.84 -36.73
CA GLY A 115 4.39 11.56 -36.06
C GLY A 115 5.15 11.64 -34.75
N ILE A 116 5.34 12.84 -34.19
CA ILE A 116 5.97 13.05 -32.89
C ILE A 116 4.89 12.95 -31.81
N TRP A 117 5.12 12.09 -30.82
CA TRP A 117 4.20 11.88 -29.72
C TRP A 117 4.38 12.97 -28.66
N ARG A 118 3.30 13.70 -28.35
CA ARG A 118 3.28 14.81 -27.39
C ARG A 118 2.10 14.70 -26.44
N VAL A 119 2.19 15.37 -25.29
CA VAL A 119 1.07 15.52 -24.35
C VAL A 119 0.08 16.54 -24.92
N PRO A 120 -1.21 16.18 -25.12
CA PRO A 120 -2.15 17.02 -25.86
C PRO A 120 -2.69 18.22 -25.08
N SER A 121 -2.56 18.25 -23.73
CA SER A 121 -3.11 19.35 -22.94
C SER A 121 -2.21 19.76 -21.77
N GLN A 122 -2.27 21.07 -21.43
CA GLN A 122 -1.54 21.58 -20.26
C GLN A 122 -2.05 21.02 -18.92
N GLN A 123 -3.33 20.67 -18.85
CA GLN A 123 -3.92 20.05 -17.66
C GLN A 123 -3.30 18.68 -17.39
N LEU A 124 -3.20 17.84 -18.42
CA LEU A 124 -2.53 16.54 -18.35
C LEU A 124 -1.05 16.70 -18.00
N ALA A 125 -0.37 17.67 -18.64
CA ALA A 125 1.01 18.02 -18.36
C ALA A 125 1.24 18.37 -16.89
N ARG A 126 0.37 19.21 -16.31
CA ARG A 126 0.46 19.61 -14.90
C ARG A 126 0.21 18.42 -13.98
N ARG A 127 -0.82 17.59 -14.25
CA ARG A 127 -1.15 16.41 -13.48
C ARG A 127 0.02 15.42 -13.48
N HIS A 128 0.64 15.18 -14.63
CA HIS A 128 1.79 14.29 -14.75
C HIS A 128 3.00 14.78 -13.94
N ARG A 129 3.34 16.09 -14.04
CA ARG A 129 4.46 16.68 -13.27
C ARG A 129 4.28 16.56 -11.76
N MET A 130 3.05 16.62 -11.27
CA MET A 130 2.75 16.44 -9.85
C MET A 130 2.90 15.00 -9.36
N GLY A 131 2.78 14.03 -10.26
CA GLY A 131 2.82 12.59 -9.93
C GLY A 131 4.06 11.84 -10.44
N VAL A 132 4.96 12.53 -11.14
CA VAL A 132 6.15 11.91 -11.75
C VAL A 132 7.08 11.33 -10.66
N GLY A 133 7.52 10.11 -10.87
CA GLY A 133 8.40 9.42 -9.92
C GLY A 133 7.72 8.93 -8.64
N THR A 134 6.39 9.11 -8.51
CA THR A 134 5.61 8.64 -7.38
C THR A 134 4.66 7.55 -7.87
N ILE A 135 4.92 6.31 -7.54
CA ILE A 135 3.92 5.24 -7.62
C ILE A 135 3.04 5.42 -6.39
N VAL A 136 1.92 6.09 -6.56
CA VAL A 136 0.99 6.36 -5.47
C VAL A 136 0.10 5.14 -5.31
N SER A 137 0.24 4.44 -4.21
CA SER A 137 -0.59 3.28 -3.89
C SER A 137 -1.99 3.65 -3.43
N ASP A 138 -2.17 4.83 -2.82
CA ASP A 138 -3.46 5.26 -2.28
C ASP A 138 -3.91 6.59 -2.91
N ALA A 139 -5.08 6.54 -3.55
CA ALA A 139 -5.71 7.75 -4.06
C ALA A 139 -6.12 8.66 -2.89
N SER A 140 -5.76 9.94 -2.96
CA SER A 140 -6.18 10.94 -1.98
C SER A 140 -7.32 11.77 -2.53
N MET A 141 -8.33 11.98 -1.69
CA MET A 141 -9.47 12.84 -1.99
C MET A 141 -9.30 14.21 -1.33
N ALA A 142 -9.61 15.26 -2.05
CA ALA A 142 -9.64 16.61 -1.47
C ALA A 142 -10.81 16.72 -0.48
N LEU A 143 -10.56 17.32 0.69
CA LEU A 143 -11.59 17.64 1.68
C LEU A 143 -11.92 19.13 1.60
N LYS A 144 -13.17 19.49 1.28
CA LYS A 144 -13.60 20.88 1.12
C LYS A 144 -14.89 21.14 1.89
N PHE A 145 -15.03 22.36 2.40
CA PHE A 145 -16.32 22.78 2.94
C PHE A 145 -17.40 22.79 1.86
N TRP A 146 -18.58 22.33 2.22
CA TRP A 146 -19.76 22.45 1.36
C TRP A 146 -20.19 23.91 1.23
N SER A 147 -20.39 24.39 0.01
CA SER A 147 -20.92 25.70 -0.32
C SER A 147 -21.92 25.58 -1.46
N LYS A 148 -23.06 26.28 -1.37
CA LYS A 148 -24.09 26.28 -2.41
C LYS A 148 -23.61 26.78 -3.77
N GLY A 149 -22.49 27.53 -3.81
CA GLY A 149 -21.88 28.08 -5.03
C GLY A 149 -20.67 27.30 -5.56
N GLY A 150 -20.37 26.12 -5.05
CA GLY A 150 -19.31 25.23 -5.58
C GLY A 150 -17.87 25.54 -5.18
N GLY A 151 -17.59 26.70 -4.54
CA GLY A 151 -16.23 27.17 -4.23
C GLY A 151 -15.82 27.03 -2.77
N GLY A 152 -16.16 25.93 -2.09
CA GLY A 152 -15.85 25.73 -0.67
C GLY A 152 -14.34 25.74 -0.37
N ARG A 153 -13.95 26.32 0.79
CA ARG A 153 -12.56 26.35 1.26
C ARG A 153 -12.00 24.94 1.40
N SER A 154 -10.82 24.71 0.84
CA SER A 154 -10.09 23.43 1.02
C SER A 154 -9.58 23.32 2.46
N LEU A 155 -9.73 22.13 3.04
CA LEU A 155 -9.24 21.78 4.37
C LEU A 155 -7.95 20.96 4.30
N GLY A 156 -7.72 20.24 3.20
CA GLY A 156 -6.62 19.33 3.01
C GLY A 156 -7.02 18.12 2.17
N SER A 157 -6.35 17.00 2.37
CA SER A 157 -6.64 15.73 1.71
C SER A 157 -6.75 14.58 2.72
N VAL A 158 -7.55 13.58 2.38
CA VAL A 158 -7.70 12.32 3.11
C VAL A 158 -7.59 11.15 2.13
N GLU A 159 -7.24 9.98 2.62
CA GLU A 159 -7.21 8.79 1.77
C GLU A 159 -8.62 8.41 1.30
N GLU A 160 -8.73 8.01 0.03
CA GLU A 160 -9.99 7.56 -0.57
C GLU A 160 -10.58 6.38 0.23
N SER A 161 -9.75 5.44 0.64
CA SER A 161 -10.12 4.27 1.43
C SER A 161 -10.83 4.62 2.74
N PHE A 162 -10.52 5.77 3.34
CA PHE A 162 -11.23 6.26 4.53
C PHE A 162 -12.61 6.81 4.17
N ILE A 163 -12.70 7.65 3.13
CA ILE A 163 -13.98 8.25 2.71
C ILE A 163 -14.94 7.20 2.15
N ALA A 164 -14.44 6.18 1.46
CA ALA A 164 -15.25 5.10 0.88
C ALA A 164 -16.05 4.30 1.94
N ARG A 165 -15.63 4.35 3.21
CA ARG A 165 -16.33 3.70 4.33
C ARG A 165 -17.41 4.58 4.97
N LEU A 166 -17.46 5.87 4.61
CA LEU A 166 -18.39 6.84 5.16
C LEU A 166 -19.59 7.02 4.24
N LYS A 167 -20.75 7.21 4.84
CA LYS A 167 -21.98 7.59 4.13
C LYS A 167 -22.26 9.09 4.32
N PRO A 168 -22.96 9.75 3.39
CA PRO A 168 -23.48 11.08 3.63
C PRO A 168 -24.25 11.13 4.96
N GLY A 169 -23.93 12.10 5.82
CA GLY A 169 -24.43 12.20 7.18
C GLY A 169 -23.48 11.70 8.27
N ASP A 170 -22.48 10.90 7.93
CA ASP A 170 -21.49 10.42 8.89
C ASP A 170 -20.55 11.54 9.35
N HIS A 171 -20.01 11.37 10.56
CA HIS A 171 -19.14 12.34 11.20
C HIS A 171 -17.69 11.88 11.15
N LEU A 172 -16.80 12.84 10.88
CA LEU A 172 -15.35 12.61 10.87
C LEU A 172 -14.62 13.73 11.61
N LEU A 173 -13.47 13.38 12.20
CA LEU A 173 -12.58 14.34 12.84
C LEU A 173 -11.45 14.68 11.87
N PHE A 174 -11.24 15.94 11.52
CA PHE A 174 -10.16 16.36 10.65
C PHE A 174 -9.57 17.71 11.10
N GLY A 175 -8.27 17.76 11.31
CA GLY A 175 -7.59 18.97 11.78
C GLY A 175 -8.16 19.51 13.11
N GLY A 176 -8.52 18.61 14.04
CA GLY A 176 -9.13 18.98 15.33
C GLY A 176 -10.58 19.44 15.24
N ARG A 177 -11.22 19.35 14.06
CA ARG A 177 -12.60 19.81 13.84
C ARG A 177 -13.52 18.63 13.60
N LEU A 178 -14.68 18.65 14.24
CA LEU A 178 -15.77 17.71 13.97
C LEU A 178 -16.52 18.16 12.72
N LEU A 179 -16.55 17.29 11.72
CA LEU A 179 -17.15 17.54 10.42
C LEU A 179 -18.17 16.46 10.10
N GLN A 180 -19.17 16.79 9.29
CA GLN A 180 -20.13 15.85 8.74
C GLN A 180 -19.95 15.75 7.23
N LEU A 181 -19.85 14.53 6.70
CA LEU A 181 -19.82 14.28 5.27
C LEU A 181 -21.16 14.64 4.65
N VAL A 182 -21.16 15.52 3.65
CA VAL A 182 -22.35 15.94 2.92
C VAL A 182 -22.51 15.11 1.66
N ARG A 183 -21.48 15.05 0.84
CA ARG A 183 -21.42 14.22 -0.38
C ARG A 183 -20.00 14.00 -0.84
N VAL A 184 -19.82 13.02 -1.70
CA VAL A 184 -18.61 12.81 -2.49
C VAL A 184 -18.95 13.12 -3.94
N HIS A 185 -18.09 13.87 -4.62
CA HIS A 185 -18.24 14.17 -6.04
C HIS A 185 -16.84 14.28 -6.67
N GLU A 186 -16.60 13.48 -7.68
CA GLU A 186 -15.26 13.27 -8.23
C GLU A 186 -14.29 12.89 -7.09
N MET A 187 -13.05 13.37 -7.13
CA MET A 187 -12.06 13.13 -6.06
C MET A 187 -12.15 14.18 -4.93
N THR A 188 -13.36 14.59 -4.57
CA THR A 188 -13.60 15.60 -3.51
C THR A 188 -14.70 15.16 -2.56
N ALA A 189 -14.38 15.12 -1.26
CA ALA A 189 -15.33 14.94 -0.20
C ALA A 189 -15.76 16.32 0.35
N TYR A 190 -17.05 16.62 0.28
CA TYR A 190 -17.63 17.86 0.78
C TYR A 190 -18.16 17.65 2.18
N VAL A 191 -17.77 18.55 3.11
CA VAL A 191 -18.10 18.46 4.52
C VAL A 191 -18.68 19.76 5.04
N ARG A 192 -19.39 19.70 6.17
CA ARG A 192 -19.84 20.87 6.94
C ARG A 192 -19.43 20.72 8.40
N PRO A 193 -19.31 21.82 9.17
CA PRO A 193 -19.13 21.74 10.60
C PRO A 193 -20.27 20.94 11.26
N ALA A 194 -19.94 20.16 12.28
CA ALA A 194 -20.89 19.34 13.02
C ALA A 194 -20.62 19.41 14.52
N SER A 195 -21.61 18.95 15.32
CA SER A 195 -21.51 18.81 16.77
C SER A 195 -22.20 17.53 17.24
N GLY A 196 -21.74 16.95 18.33
CA GLY A 196 -22.49 16.02 19.16
C GLY A 196 -22.51 14.53 18.79
N ARG A 197 -21.72 13.99 17.86
CA ARG A 197 -21.64 12.54 17.60
C ARG A 197 -20.20 12.03 17.58
N LYS A 198 -20.03 10.73 17.91
CA LYS A 198 -18.73 10.05 17.88
C LYS A 198 -18.19 10.03 16.44
N PRO A 199 -17.06 10.71 16.13
CA PRO A 199 -16.57 10.80 14.77
C PRO A 199 -15.72 9.60 14.39
N ALA A 200 -15.70 9.27 13.10
CA ALA A 200 -14.63 8.45 12.54
C ALA A 200 -13.34 9.29 12.45
N VAL A 201 -12.24 8.72 12.88
CA VAL A 201 -10.92 9.38 12.80
C VAL A 201 -10.22 8.90 11.52
N PRO A 202 -9.79 9.82 10.64
CA PRO A 202 -9.00 9.44 9.47
C PRO A 202 -7.75 8.70 9.89
N ARG A 203 -7.45 7.64 9.15
CA ARG A 203 -6.18 6.93 9.23
C ARG A 203 -5.49 7.07 7.90
N TRP A 204 -4.25 7.51 7.93
CA TRP A 204 -3.38 7.51 6.78
C TRP A 204 -2.56 6.23 6.81
N ASN A 205 -2.79 5.39 5.82
CA ASN A 205 -2.06 4.13 5.72
C ASN A 205 -0.62 4.34 5.22
N GLY A 206 -0.33 5.52 4.68
CA GLY A 206 0.98 5.87 4.15
C GLY A 206 1.41 4.98 2.97
N GLY A 207 2.63 5.17 2.50
CA GLY A 207 3.25 4.21 1.59
C GLY A 207 3.58 2.94 2.37
N ARG A 208 2.68 1.97 2.33
CA ARG A 208 2.83 0.70 3.03
C ARG A 208 3.81 -0.18 2.28
N MET A 209 5.10 -0.06 2.59
CA MET A 209 6.01 -1.12 2.21
C MET A 209 5.72 -2.35 3.08
N PRO A 210 5.53 -3.53 2.47
CA PRO A 210 5.38 -4.76 3.25
C PRO A 210 6.68 -5.03 4.03
N LEU A 211 6.59 -5.80 5.12
CA LEU A 211 7.78 -6.30 5.80
C LEU A 211 8.67 -7.06 4.81
N SER A 212 9.97 -6.78 4.84
CA SER A 212 10.95 -7.58 4.10
C SER A 212 11.17 -8.94 4.79
N SER A 213 11.65 -9.92 4.04
CA SER A 213 11.97 -11.23 4.60
C SER A 213 12.98 -11.14 5.74
N GLU A 214 14.00 -10.27 5.59
CA GLU A 214 15.05 -10.09 6.58
C GLU A 214 14.52 -9.52 7.90
N LEU A 215 13.59 -8.55 7.81
CA LEU A 215 12.97 -7.97 9.01
C LEU A 215 11.96 -8.96 9.62
N SER A 216 11.18 -9.66 8.79
CA SER A 216 10.26 -10.71 9.23
C SER A 216 10.97 -11.81 10.02
N ASP A 217 12.08 -12.33 9.47
CA ASP A 217 12.90 -13.35 10.14
C ASP A 217 13.46 -12.85 11.48
N ALA A 218 13.90 -11.59 11.54
CA ALA A 218 14.41 -10.99 12.77
C ALA A 218 13.29 -10.80 13.82
N ILE A 219 12.06 -10.46 13.40
CA ILE A 219 10.89 -10.39 14.29
C ILE A 219 10.58 -11.76 14.86
N VAL A 220 10.48 -12.78 14.00
CA VAL A 220 10.20 -14.17 14.44
C VAL A 220 11.30 -14.67 15.37
N ALA A 221 12.57 -14.36 15.11
CA ALA A 221 13.66 -14.73 16.01
C ALA A 221 13.52 -14.11 17.41
N ARG A 222 13.03 -12.85 17.50
CA ARG A 222 12.75 -12.19 18.79
C ARG A 222 11.55 -12.82 19.51
N LEU A 223 10.51 -13.20 18.79
CA LEU A 223 9.35 -13.88 19.35
C LEU A 223 9.69 -15.30 19.81
N ASP A 224 10.51 -16.02 19.04
CA ASP A 224 11.04 -17.33 19.41
C ASP A 224 11.90 -17.25 20.69
N ALA A 225 12.81 -16.28 20.79
CA ALA A 225 13.56 -16.03 22.02
C ALA A 225 12.64 -15.75 23.22
N ALA A 226 11.59 -14.97 23.02
CA ALA A 226 10.59 -14.67 24.05
C ALA A 226 9.80 -15.91 24.46
N ALA A 227 9.48 -16.82 23.52
CA ALA A 227 8.84 -18.11 23.82
C ALA A 227 9.70 -18.99 24.75
N HIS A 228 11.02 -18.82 24.68
CA HIS A 228 12.00 -19.49 25.58
C HIS A 228 12.38 -18.65 26.80
N GLY A 229 11.66 -17.56 27.08
CA GLY A 229 11.87 -16.72 28.27
C GLY A 229 12.95 -15.65 28.14
N HIS A 230 13.50 -15.43 26.95
CA HIS A 230 14.55 -14.45 26.71
C HIS A 230 13.95 -13.12 26.21
N PHE A 231 14.09 -12.04 27.01
CA PHE A 231 13.56 -10.71 26.74
C PHE A 231 14.68 -9.64 26.73
N ASP A 232 15.70 -9.87 25.91
CA ASP A 232 16.86 -8.99 25.84
C ASP A 232 16.56 -7.69 25.10
N GLY A 233 16.99 -6.57 25.67
CA GLY A 233 16.75 -5.21 25.15
C GLY A 233 15.60 -4.49 25.85
N PRO A 234 15.62 -3.16 25.86
CA PRO A 234 14.58 -2.36 26.51
C PRO A 234 13.20 -2.55 25.90
N GLU A 235 13.11 -2.67 24.59
CA GLU A 235 11.87 -2.89 23.85
C GLU A 235 11.20 -4.22 24.23
N MET A 236 11.98 -5.31 24.29
CA MET A 236 11.46 -6.63 24.67
C MET A 236 11.03 -6.66 26.13
N ARG A 237 11.74 -5.97 27.03
CA ARG A 237 11.30 -5.84 28.42
C ARG A 237 9.99 -5.10 28.57
N LEU A 238 9.75 -4.06 27.74
CA LEU A 238 8.49 -3.31 27.75
C LEU A 238 7.31 -4.14 27.26
N ILE A 239 7.51 -4.95 26.21
CA ILE A 239 6.41 -5.76 25.63
C ILE A 239 6.21 -7.09 26.37
N ARG A 240 7.14 -7.51 27.22
CA ARG A 240 7.12 -8.78 27.95
C ARG A 240 5.77 -9.13 28.57
N PRO A 241 5.08 -8.22 29.30
CA PRO A 241 3.79 -8.56 29.92
C PRO A 241 2.74 -8.99 28.90
N LEU A 242 2.74 -8.37 27.69
CA LEU A 242 1.81 -8.72 26.61
C LEU A 242 2.15 -10.08 26.02
N LEU A 243 3.43 -10.36 25.76
CA LEU A 243 3.87 -11.64 25.21
C LEU A 243 3.66 -12.80 26.19
N GLU A 244 3.84 -12.57 27.51
CA GLU A 244 3.53 -13.57 28.54
C GLU A 244 2.02 -13.87 28.61
N ILE A 245 1.14 -12.89 28.40
CA ILE A 245 -0.31 -13.11 28.29
C ILE A 245 -0.62 -13.94 27.05
N GLN A 246 -0.05 -13.59 25.90
CA GLN A 246 -0.22 -14.36 24.66
C GLN A 246 0.24 -15.80 24.84
N ALA A 247 1.43 -16.02 25.39
CA ALA A 247 1.95 -17.37 25.65
C ALA A 247 1.10 -18.19 26.61
N ARG A 248 0.39 -17.52 27.56
CA ARG A 248 -0.52 -18.18 28.51
C ARG A 248 -1.85 -18.56 27.88
N TRP A 249 -2.39 -17.73 26.99
CA TRP A 249 -3.70 -17.95 26.40
C TRP A 249 -3.65 -18.75 25.10
N SER A 250 -2.53 -18.70 24.41
CA SER A 250 -2.29 -19.40 23.16
C SER A 250 -0.81 -19.80 23.05
N ALA A 251 -0.10 -19.30 22.05
CA ALA A 251 1.32 -19.53 21.87
C ALA A 251 2.01 -18.28 21.30
N LEU A 252 3.34 -18.27 21.32
CA LEU A 252 4.14 -17.35 20.50
C LEU A 252 4.66 -18.11 19.27
N PRO A 253 4.70 -17.45 18.10
CA PRO A 253 5.29 -18.05 16.91
C PRO A 253 6.79 -18.27 17.12
N THR A 254 7.31 -19.34 16.53
CA THR A 254 8.73 -19.66 16.55
C THR A 254 9.27 -19.79 15.12
N GLN A 255 10.58 -19.94 14.99
CA GLN A 255 11.21 -20.14 13.67
C GLN A 255 10.79 -21.45 12.98
N THR A 256 10.28 -22.41 13.74
CA THR A 256 9.93 -23.76 13.25
C THR A 256 8.43 -24.05 13.29
N THR A 257 7.61 -23.14 13.82
CA THR A 257 6.17 -23.35 13.99
C THR A 257 5.37 -22.19 13.41
N LEU A 258 4.29 -22.51 12.70
CA LEU A 258 3.29 -21.55 12.28
C LEU A 258 2.18 -21.48 13.33
N LEU A 259 1.96 -20.31 13.92
CA LEU A 259 0.84 -20.09 14.81
C LEU A 259 -0.46 -19.99 14.00
N ALA A 260 -1.43 -20.83 14.33
CA ALA A 260 -2.79 -20.78 13.84
C ALA A 260 -3.76 -20.73 15.03
N GLU A 261 -4.72 -19.83 14.97
CA GLU A 261 -5.75 -19.68 16.00
C GLU A 261 -7.13 -19.71 15.36
N SER A 262 -8.06 -20.46 15.95
CA SER A 262 -9.45 -20.49 15.53
C SER A 262 -10.35 -20.00 16.64
N MET A 263 -11.39 -19.24 16.28
CA MET A 263 -12.40 -18.81 17.23
C MET A 263 -13.75 -18.60 16.55
N ARG A 264 -14.81 -18.63 17.34
CA ARG A 264 -16.15 -18.28 16.91
C ARG A 264 -16.57 -16.94 17.55
N SER A 265 -17.11 -16.04 16.74
CA SER A 265 -17.72 -14.79 17.21
C SER A 265 -19.16 -14.66 16.73
N ARG A 266 -19.77 -13.47 16.93
CA ARG A 266 -21.08 -13.15 16.35
C ARG A 266 -21.05 -12.99 14.83
N GLU A 267 -19.87 -12.72 14.27
CA GLU A 267 -19.68 -12.52 12.83
C GLU A 267 -19.49 -13.85 12.08
N GLY A 268 -19.07 -14.89 12.79
CA GLY A 268 -18.84 -16.21 12.23
C GLY A 268 -17.65 -16.96 12.84
N TRP A 269 -17.07 -17.81 12.03
CA TRP A 269 -15.89 -18.60 12.36
C TRP A 269 -14.65 -17.94 11.78
N HIS A 270 -13.65 -17.72 12.62
CA HIS A 270 -12.40 -17.05 12.31
C HIS A 270 -11.27 -18.06 12.34
N LEU A 271 -10.46 -18.05 11.31
CA LEU A 271 -9.16 -18.73 11.27
C LEU A 271 -8.08 -17.68 11.05
N PHE A 272 -7.23 -17.48 12.05
CA PHE A 272 -6.09 -16.59 12.01
C PHE A 272 -4.82 -17.41 11.78
N LEU A 273 -3.95 -16.94 10.87
CA LEU A 273 -2.62 -17.49 10.67
C LEU A 273 -1.58 -16.38 10.74
N TYR A 274 -0.46 -16.66 11.41
CA TYR A 274 0.58 -15.68 11.67
C TYR A 274 1.94 -16.10 11.10
N PRO A 275 2.10 -16.09 9.74
CA PRO A 275 3.36 -16.47 9.11
C PRO A 275 4.46 -15.40 9.24
N TYR A 276 4.14 -14.15 9.57
CA TYR A 276 5.07 -13.03 9.62
C TYR A 276 5.86 -12.81 8.32
N ALA A 277 5.25 -13.07 7.17
CA ALA A 277 5.91 -13.02 5.85
C ALA A 277 5.59 -11.76 5.04
N GLY A 278 4.93 -10.79 5.65
CA GLY A 278 4.49 -9.55 5.01
C GLY A 278 3.18 -9.70 4.23
N ARG A 279 2.43 -8.60 4.14
CA ARG A 279 1.04 -8.59 3.63
C ARG A 279 0.86 -9.12 2.21
N ASN A 280 1.85 -8.96 1.34
CA ASN A 280 1.73 -9.44 -0.05
C ASN A 280 1.73 -10.97 -0.11
N VAL A 281 2.58 -11.62 0.70
CA VAL A 281 2.60 -13.07 0.85
C VAL A 281 1.32 -13.55 1.51
N HIS A 282 0.89 -12.84 2.56
CA HIS A 282 -0.35 -13.18 3.29
C HIS A 282 -1.58 -13.10 2.40
N LEU A 283 -1.70 -12.09 1.54
CA LEU A 283 -2.82 -11.98 0.62
C LEU A 283 -2.87 -13.16 -0.36
N GLY A 284 -1.71 -13.52 -0.93
CA GLY A 284 -1.60 -14.67 -1.82
C GLY A 284 -1.94 -15.99 -1.11
N LEU A 285 -1.39 -16.19 0.08
CA LEU A 285 -1.62 -17.40 0.88
C LEU A 285 -3.08 -17.50 1.37
N ALA A 286 -3.66 -16.41 1.86
CA ALA A 286 -5.06 -16.36 2.27
C ALA A 286 -6.01 -16.67 1.11
N SER A 287 -5.75 -16.10 -0.07
CA SER A 287 -6.54 -16.37 -1.28
C SER A 287 -6.43 -17.83 -1.71
N LEU A 288 -5.23 -18.42 -1.66
CA LEU A 288 -4.99 -19.83 -1.99
C LEU A 288 -5.71 -20.75 -1.01
N LEU A 289 -5.61 -20.47 0.30
CA LEU A 289 -6.28 -21.29 1.33
C LEU A 289 -7.80 -21.16 1.22
N ALA A 290 -8.34 -19.95 1.07
CA ALA A 290 -9.77 -19.75 0.85
C ALA A 290 -10.28 -20.53 -0.36
N TRP A 291 -9.54 -20.51 -1.47
CA TRP A 291 -9.87 -21.30 -2.66
C TRP A 291 -9.81 -22.80 -2.39
N ARG A 292 -8.79 -23.30 -1.68
CA ARG A 292 -8.68 -24.73 -1.33
C ARG A 292 -9.79 -25.21 -0.40
N PHE A 293 -10.11 -24.45 0.65
CA PHE A 293 -11.26 -24.77 1.51
C PHE A 293 -12.57 -24.85 0.72
N ALA A 294 -12.80 -23.89 -0.21
CA ALA A 294 -13.98 -23.89 -1.04
C ALA A 294 -14.08 -25.08 -2.02
N GLN A 295 -12.97 -25.79 -2.30
CA GLN A 295 -12.99 -27.04 -3.08
C GLN A 295 -13.45 -28.24 -2.26
N HIS A 296 -13.24 -28.23 -0.95
CA HIS A 296 -13.66 -29.33 -0.06
C HIS A 296 -15.10 -29.16 0.40
N GLN A 297 -15.48 -27.94 0.77
CA GLN A 297 -16.83 -27.60 1.21
C GLN A 297 -17.21 -26.22 0.68
N PRO A 298 -18.50 -25.97 0.37
CA PRO A 298 -18.95 -24.65 -0.07
C PRO A 298 -18.74 -23.61 1.06
N HIS A 299 -17.70 -22.80 0.93
CA HIS A 299 -17.38 -21.68 1.83
C HIS A 299 -17.28 -20.37 1.06
N THR A 300 -17.71 -19.31 1.74
CA THR A 300 -17.41 -17.93 1.32
C THR A 300 -16.61 -17.27 2.42
N PHE A 301 -15.47 -16.69 2.08
CA PHE A 301 -14.56 -16.07 3.02
C PHE A 301 -14.49 -14.56 2.86
N SER A 302 -14.54 -13.84 3.98
CA SER A 302 -13.97 -12.50 4.07
C SER A 302 -12.50 -12.63 4.47
N ILE A 303 -11.61 -11.90 3.78
CA ILE A 303 -10.16 -11.97 4.00
C ILE A 303 -9.69 -10.64 4.57
N ALA A 304 -8.99 -10.66 5.71
CA ALA A 304 -8.27 -9.53 6.25
C ALA A 304 -6.78 -9.88 6.34
N VAL A 305 -5.90 -8.95 5.94
CA VAL A 305 -4.45 -9.16 5.94
C VAL A 305 -3.71 -7.99 6.57
N ASN A 306 -2.61 -8.29 7.25
CA ASN A 306 -1.61 -7.32 7.67
C ASN A 306 -0.20 -7.90 7.49
N ASP A 307 0.83 -7.22 7.98
CA ASP A 307 2.21 -7.67 7.78
C ASP A 307 2.61 -8.84 8.70
N TYR A 308 1.82 -9.16 9.73
CA TYR A 308 2.09 -10.24 10.67
C TYR A 308 1.33 -11.52 10.34
N GLY A 309 0.14 -11.40 9.77
CA GLY A 309 -0.72 -12.53 9.47
C GLY A 309 -1.95 -12.16 8.67
N PHE A 310 -2.88 -13.09 8.61
CA PHE A 310 -4.16 -12.92 7.93
C PHE A 310 -5.27 -13.69 8.64
N GLU A 311 -6.48 -13.29 8.34
CA GLU A 311 -7.71 -13.87 8.81
C GLU A 311 -8.54 -14.38 7.64
N LEU A 312 -9.13 -15.57 7.82
CA LEU A 312 -10.23 -16.08 7.01
C LEU A 312 -11.48 -16.11 7.90
N LEU A 313 -12.49 -15.32 7.55
CA LEU A 313 -13.78 -15.31 8.25
C LEU A 313 -14.84 -15.97 7.38
N SER A 314 -15.53 -16.99 7.92
CA SER A 314 -16.61 -17.71 7.27
C SER A 314 -17.87 -17.71 8.14
N ALA A 315 -19.05 -17.73 7.50
CA ALA A 315 -20.32 -17.92 8.19
C ALA A 315 -20.50 -19.36 8.72
N THR A 316 -19.81 -20.33 8.11
CA THR A 316 -19.82 -21.75 8.46
C THR A 316 -18.48 -22.17 9.07
N GLU A 317 -18.49 -23.25 9.85
CA GLU A 317 -17.30 -23.79 10.51
C GLU A 317 -16.21 -24.13 9.49
N ILE A 318 -14.98 -23.82 9.86
CA ILE A 318 -13.79 -24.08 9.04
C ILE A 318 -13.11 -25.28 9.71
N ASP A 319 -13.23 -26.46 9.09
CA ASP A 319 -12.62 -27.73 9.54
C ASP A 319 -11.25 -27.96 8.85
#